data_a54ece916dcc1a384cddb6bc86360f6d
#
_entry.id   a54ece916dcc1a384cddb6bc86360f6d
#
_cell.length_a   1.000
_cell.length_b   1.000
_cell.length_c   1.000
_cell.angle_alpha   90.00
_cell.angle_beta   90.00
_cell.angle_gamma   90.00
#
_symmetry.space_group_name_H-M   'P 1'
#
loop_
_entity.id
_entity.type
_entity.pdbx_description
1 polymer ?
#
loop_
_entity_poly.entity_id
_entity_poly.type
_entity_poly.pdbx_seq_one_letter_code
_entity_poly.pdbx_strand_id
1 'polypeptide(L)'
;MKILLVGATGTLGRQIAKQAIEDGHEVRCFVRNPRKASFLQEWGCELTKGNLLNSSDIEYALQDIDVVIDAATSKTDDPKSIYELDWDGKVNLFNACESLNV
;
A
#
# COMPACT_ATOMS: atom_id res chain seq x y z
N MET A 1 12.08 4.05 -10.69
CA MET A 1 11.74 4.29 -9.27
C MET A 1 10.96 3.12 -8.74
N LYS A 2 11.24 2.70 -7.51
CA LYS A 2 10.48 1.62 -6.88
C LYS A 2 9.46 2.20 -5.92
N ILE A 3 8.18 1.94 -6.19
CA ILE A 3 7.04 2.55 -5.51
C ILE A 3 6.33 1.50 -4.66
N LEU A 4 6.08 1.81 -3.39
CA LEU A 4 5.14 1.05 -2.56
C LEU A 4 3.78 1.74 -2.66
N LEU A 5 2.77 1.01 -3.09
CA LEU A 5 1.41 1.52 -3.21
C LEU A 5 0.52 0.85 -2.16
N VAL A 6 -0.06 1.66 -1.29
CA VAL A 6 -1.02 1.24 -0.29
C VAL A 6 -2.41 1.59 -0.80
N GLY A 7 -3.36 0.66 -0.70
CA GLY A 7 -4.71 0.87 -1.21
C GLY A 7 -4.86 0.59 -2.71
N ALA A 8 -4.03 -0.28 -3.26
CA ALA A 8 -3.99 -0.58 -4.70
C ALA A 8 -5.27 -1.21 -5.25
N THR A 9 -6.07 -1.87 -4.40
CA THR A 9 -7.31 -2.51 -4.84
C THR A 9 -8.50 -1.56 -4.96
N GLY A 10 -8.39 -0.35 -4.41
CA GLY A 10 -9.41 0.67 -4.53
C GLY A 10 -9.43 1.33 -5.90
N THR A 11 -10.46 2.12 -6.19
CA THR A 11 -10.62 2.77 -7.49
C THR A 11 -9.44 3.66 -7.86
N LEU A 12 -9.02 4.52 -6.96
CA LEU A 12 -7.88 5.41 -7.21
C LEU A 12 -6.57 4.62 -7.26
N GLY A 13 -6.39 3.68 -6.33
CA GLY A 13 -5.18 2.88 -6.26
C GLY A 13 -4.93 2.06 -7.52
N ARG A 14 -5.97 1.48 -8.12
CA ARG A 14 -5.86 0.74 -9.38
C ARG A 14 -5.36 1.62 -10.51
N GLN A 15 -5.87 2.82 -10.60
CA GLN A 15 -5.46 3.78 -11.64
C GLN A 15 -4.01 4.19 -11.46
N ILE A 16 -3.59 4.41 -10.22
CA ILE A 16 -2.20 4.75 -9.90
C ILE A 16 -1.26 3.58 -10.27
N ALA A 17 -1.64 2.34 -9.89
CA ALA A 17 -0.84 1.17 -10.21
C ALA A 17 -0.64 1.02 -11.71
N LYS A 18 -1.71 1.13 -12.46
CA LYS A 18 -1.68 1.01 -13.92
C LYS A 18 -0.79 2.06 -14.56
N GLN A 19 -0.97 3.32 -14.16
CA GLN A 19 -0.19 4.43 -14.70
C GLN A 19 1.30 4.29 -14.37
N ALA A 20 1.62 3.90 -13.13
CA ALA A 20 3.01 3.74 -12.71
C ALA A 20 3.71 2.63 -13.51
N ILE A 21 3.03 1.51 -13.74
CA ILE A 21 3.58 0.43 -14.57
C ILE A 21 3.78 0.90 -16.02
N GLU A 22 2.81 1.61 -16.58
CA GLU A 22 2.92 2.14 -17.93
C GLU A 22 4.09 3.14 -18.07
N ASP A 23 4.38 3.89 -17.02
CA ASP A 23 5.49 4.83 -16.98
C ASP A 23 6.85 4.16 -16.71
N GLY A 24 6.88 2.84 -16.57
CA GLY A 24 8.14 2.10 -16.42
C GLY A 24 8.66 1.98 -14.99
N HIS A 25 7.85 2.29 -13.99
CA HIS A 25 8.24 2.13 -12.60
C HIS A 25 8.00 0.70 -12.09
N GLU A 26 8.77 0.31 -11.09
CA GLU A 26 8.50 -0.91 -10.34
C GLU A 26 7.49 -0.59 -9.25
N VAL A 27 6.41 -1.38 -9.17
CA VAL A 27 5.34 -1.15 -8.21
C VAL A 27 5.17 -2.37 -7.30
N ARG A 28 5.28 -2.12 -6.00
CA ARG A 28 4.96 -3.11 -4.97
C ARG A 28 3.66 -2.67 -4.31
N CYS A 29 2.67 -3.54 -4.31
CA CYS A 29 1.37 -3.27 -3.71
C CYS A 29 1.26 -3.94 -2.35
N PHE A 30 0.96 -3.15 -1.32
CA PHE A 30 0.72 -3.63 0.04
C PHE A 30 -0.74 -4.03 0.15
N VAL A 31 -1.01 -5.32 0.31
CA VAL A 31 -2.38 -5.86 0.25
C VAL A 31 -2.67 -6.77 1.43
N ARG A 32 -3.92 -6.74 1.91
CA ARG A 32 -4.36 -7.62 3.00
C ARG A 32 -4.69 -9.02 2.48
N ASN A 33 -5.24 -9.12 1.29
CA ASN A 33 -5.63 -10.39 0.69
C ASN A 33 -5.08 -10.49 -0.74
N PRO A 34 -3.94 -11.20 -0.92
CA PRO A 34 -3.33 -11.33 -2.23
C PRO A 34 -4.22 -11.98 -3.29
N ARG A 35 -5.14 -12.86 -2.89
CA ARG A 35 -6.06 -13.48 -3.85
C ARG A 35 -6.95 -12.46 -4.52
N LYS A 36 -7.48 -11.51 -3.74
CA LYS A 36 -8.34 -10.45 -4.29
C LYS A 36 -7.56 -9.44 -5.12
N ALA A 37 -6.26 -9.41 -4.95
CA ALA A 37 -5.36 -8.48 -5.62
C ALA A 37 -4.58 -9.12 -6.77
N SER A 38 -4.89 -10.37 -7.14
CA SER A 38 -4.12 -11.11 -8.16
C SER A 38 -4.06 -10.40 -9.51
N PHE A 39 -5.07 -9.62 -9.87
CA PHE A 39 -5.06 -8.85 -11.11
C PHE A 39 -3.90 -7.86 -11.18
N LEU A 40 -3.42 -7.37 -10.04
CA LEU A 40 -2.27 -6.46 -10.00
C LEU A 40 -0.98 -7.16 -10.41
N GLN A 41 -0.84 -8.44 -10.08
CA GLN A 41 0.31 -9.22 -10.55
C GLN A 41 0.29 -9.40 -12.07
N GLU A 42 -0.89 -9.57 -12.64
CA GLU A 42 -1.04 -9.66 -14.10
C GLU A 42 -0.62 -8.35 -14.79
N TRP A 43 -0.77 -7.23 -14.13
CA TRP A 43 -0.33 -5.93 -14.64
C TRP A 43 1.18 -5.70 -14.49
N GLY A 44 1.89 -6.57 -13.77
CA GLY A 44 3.30 -6.45 -13.53
C GLY A 44 3.70 -5.95 -12.15
N CYS A 45 2.75 -5.82 -11.22
CA CYS A 45 3.04 -5.40 -9.85
C CYS A 45 3.53 -6.58 -9.01
N GLU A 46 4.42 -6.28 -8.06
CA GLU A 46 4.76 -7.19 -6.97
C GLU A 46 3.73 -7.01 -5.85
N LEU A 47 3.31 -8.11 -5.21
CA LEU A 47 2.42 -8.03 -4.06
C LEU A 47 3.18 -8.34 -2.77
N THR A 48 2.89 -7.58 -1.73
CA THR A 48 3.34 -7.91 -0.37
C THR A 48 2.12 -7.94 0.55
N LYS A 49 1.96 -9.05 1.26
CA LYS A 49 0.85 -9.22 2.18
C LYS A 49 1.17 -8.57 3.51
N GLY A 50 0.22 -7.82 4.05
CA GLY A 50 0.38 -7.23 5.36
C GLY A 50 -0.84 -6.45 5.83
N ASN A 51 -0.74 -5.99 7.06
CA ASN A 51 -1.74 -5.15 7.71
C ASN A 51 -1.06 -3.88 8.19
N LEU A 52 -1.66 -2.72 7.89
CA LEU A 52 -1.12 -1.42 8.33
C LEU A 52 -1.10 -1.25 9.85
N LEU A 53 -1.82 -2.10 10.58
CA LEU A 53 -1.76 -2.12 12.06
C LEU A 53 -0.56 -2.90 12.58
N ASN A 54 0.20 -3.55 11.71
CA ASN A 54 1.39 -4.31 12.08
C ASN A 54 2.65 -3.64 11.53
N SER A 55 3.43 -3.05 12.43
CA SER A 55 4.65 -2.31 12.06
C SER A 55 5.68 -3.18 11.34
N SER A 56 5.80 -4.45 11.73
CA SER A 56 6.75 -5.38 11.09
C SER A 56 6.39 -5.61 9.63
N ASP A 57 5.10 -5.71 9.31
CA ASP A 57 4.64 -5.88 7.93
C ASP A 57 4.99 -4.65 7.09
N ILE A 58 4.82 -3.47 7.66
CA ILE A 58 5.14 -2.21 6.97
C ILE A 58 6.65 -2.11 6.72
N GLU A 59 7.46 -2.40 7.73
CA GLU A 59 8.92 -2.34 7.61
C GLU A 59 9.43 -3.30 6.53
N TYR A 60 8.87 -4.50 6.49
CA TYR A 60 9.20 -5.48 5.45
C TYR A 60 8.86 -4.95 4.06
N ALA A 61 7.68 -4.35 3.92
CA ALA A 61 7.21 -3.82 2.64
C ALA A 61 8.02 -2.64 2.14
N LEU A 62 8.65 -1.87 3.04
CA LEU A 62 9.42 -0.67 2.70
C LEU A 62 10.85 -0.97 2.23
N GLN A 63 11.31 -2.22 2.28
CA GLN A 63 12.67 -2.56 1.87
C GLN A 63 12.89 -2.21 0.40
N ASP A 64 13.93 -1.43 0.12
CA ASP A 64 14.31 -1.00 -1.23
C ASP A 64 13.27 -0.12 -1.94
N ILE A 65 12.38 0.49 -1.20
CA ILE A 65 11.36 1.40 -1.74
C ILE A 65 11.89 2.83 -1.79
N ASP A 66 11.68 3.50 -2.92
CA ASP A 66 12.07 4.90 -3.12
C ASP A 66 10.97 5.87 -2.67
N VAL A 67 9.70 5.50 -2.93
CA VAL A 67 8.56 6.38 -2.70
C VAL A 67 7.35 5.55 -2.24
N VAL A 68 6.55 6.12 -1.34
CA VAL A 68 5.30 5.51 -0.88
C VAL A 68 4.13 6.37 -1.33
N ILE A 69 3.13 5.73 -1.94
CA ILE A 69 1.87 6.38 -2.29
C ILE A 69 0.77 5.71 -1.48
N ASP A 70 0.04 6.49 -0.70
CA ASP A 70 -1.06 6.01 0.12
C ASP A 70 -2.39 6.42 -0.50
N ALA A 71 -3.08 5.45 -1.10
CA ALA A 71 -4.43 5.61 -1.65
C ALA A 71 -5.46 4.82 -0.85
N ALA A 72 -5.09 4.34 0.33
CA ALA A 72 -5.98 3.53 1.18
C ALA A 72 -7.03 4.41 1.85
N THR A 73 -8.28 3.94 1.78
CA THR A 73 -9.40 4.55 2.51
C THR A 73 -10.26 3.45 3.10
N SER A 74 -10.90 3.73 4.23
CA SER A 74 -11.90 2.84 4.79
C SER A 74 -13.18 2.87 3.94
N LYS A 75 -13.75 1.70 3.69
CA LYS A 75 -15.01 1.57 2.97
C LYS A 75 -16.21 1.38 3.91
N THR A 76 -16.00 1.53 5.20
CA THR A 76 -17.05 1.35 6.22
C THR A 76 -17.48 2.69 6.81
N ASP A 77 -18.74 2.77 7.24
CA ASP A 77 -19.25 3.92 7.98
C ASP A 77 -19.07 3.77 9.49
N ASP A 78 -18.48 2.65 9.95
CA ASP A 78 -18.20 2.42 11.36
C ASP A 78 -17.04 3.33 11.81
N PRO A 79 -17.29 4.29 12.75
CA PRO A 79 -16.24 5.20 13.20
C PRO A 79 -15.00 4.51 13.77
N LYS A 80 -15.18 3.37 14.41
CA LYS A 80 -14.05 2.60 14.97
C LYS A 80 -13.16 2.05 13.86
N SER A 81 -13.76 1.49 12.81
CA SER A 81 -13.00 0.97 11.67
C SER A 81 -12.30 2.08 10.90
N ILE A 82 -12.95 3.23 10.73
CA ILE A 82 -12.33 4.41 10.11
C ILE A 82 -11.11 4.83 10.92
N TYR A 83 -11.25 4.92 12.24
CA TYR A 83 -10.17 5.33 13.12
C TYR A 83 -9.00 4.35 13.04
N GLU A 84 -9.26 3.05 13.14
CA GLU A 84 -8.20 2.03 13.14
C GLU A 84 -7.49 1.93 11.80
N LEU A 85 -8.25 1.93 10.68
CA LEU A 85 -7.67 1.71 9.36
C LEU A 85 -7.11 2.99 8.76
N ASP A 86 -7.83 4.11 8.89
CA ASP A 86 -7.41 5.35 8.23
C ASP A 86 -6.49 6.18 9.11
N TRP A 87 -6.61 6.11 10.43
CA TRP A 87 -5.77 6.90 11.32
C TRP A 87 -4.58 6.09 11.85
N ASP A 88 -4.84 5.03 12.61
CA ASP A 88 -3.76 4.26 13.23
C ASP A 88 -2.85 3.61 12.19
N GLY A 89 -3.44 3.06 11.12
CA GLY A 89 -2.68 2.46 10.03
C GLY A 89 -1.79 3.46 9.32
N LYS A 90 -2.31 4.67 9.06
CA LYS A 90 -1.53 5.72 8.39
C LYS A 90 -0.46 6.31 9.29
N VAL A 91 -0.72 6.43 10.58
CA VAL A 91 0.29 6.87 11.55
C VAL A 91 1.43 5.84 11.59
N ASN A 92 1.12 4.55 11.63
CA ASN A 92 2.12 3.49 11.58
C ASN A 92 2.96 3.56 10.29
N LEU A 93 2.30 3.76 9.16
CA LEU A 93 2.98 3.88 7.86
C LEU A 93 3.90 5.10 7.85
N PHE A 94 3.42 6.25 8.28
CA PHE A 94 4.21 7.48 8.34
C PHE A 94 5.44 7.32 9.23
N ASN A 95 5.25 6.76 10.43
CA ASN A 95 6.35 6.55 11.38
C ASN A 95 7.40 5.60 10.82
N ALA A 96 6.99 4.54 10.13
CA ALA A 96 7.91 3.60 9.50
C ALA A 96 8.69 4.26 8.37
N CYS A 97 8.04 5.07 7.54
CA CYS A 97 8.70 5.81 6.47
C CYS A 97 9.73 6.77 7.03
N GLU A 98 9.39 7.51 8.08
CA GLU A 98 10.31 8.44 8.73
C GLU A 98 11.54 7.73 9.28
N SER A 99 11.35 6.60 9.98
CA SER A 99 12.44 5.80 10.54
C SER A 99 13.38 5.25 9.48
N LEU A 100 12.88 4.92 8.30
CA LEU A 100 13.64 4.30 7.22
C LEU A 100 14.04 5.28 6.11
N ASN A 101 13.78 6.56 6.28
CA ASN A 101 14.09 7.62 5.31
C ASN A 101 13.43 7.41 3.94
N VAL A 102 12.18 6.99 3.96
CA VAL A 102 11.43 6.82 2.71
C VAL A 102 10.50 8.00 2.45
#